data_d220616a85da4d08d20817fd899fbee5
#
_entry.id   d220616a85da4d08d20817fd899fbee5
#
_cell.length_a   1.000
_cell.length_b   1.000
_cell.length_c   1.000
_cell.angle_alpha   90.00
_cell.angle_beta   90.00
_cell.angle_gamma   90.00
#
_symmetry.space_group_name_H-M   'P 1'
#
loop_
_entity.id
_entity.type
_entity.pdbx_description
1 polymer ?
#
loop_
_entity_poly.entity_id
_entity_poly.type
_entity_poly.pdbx_seq_one_letter_code
_entity_poly.pdbx_strand_id
1 'polypeptide(L)'
;RAIPHHPLLLLAEGKRKDHFTAGFDMNYAWDFLEGVRDVFVKDSCVTTLLDIAHSEYDTIPAGKVKLRFITNHDEMVKMSPVREFGSERGAMAAFVLSSYLQGGALIYSSQEVAFPGRVDFFHYCHIDWNANNAIRTEYEILMKLYNDYPAIRKGELKIYPDCDVAVFQKGTDRNRFLVLVNVRNAVRNFFLPEEWK
;
A
#
# COMPACT_ATOMS: atom_id res chain seq x y z
N ARG A 1 6.61 -31.91 10.41
CA ARG A 1 7.93 -31.74 11.07
C ARG A 1 8.06 -30.26 11.40
N ALA A 2 8.11 -29.91 12.68
CA ALA A 2 8.52 -28.56 13.08
C ALA A 2 9.93 -28.31 12.55
N ILE A 3 10.17 -27.18 11.90
CA ILE A 3 11.51 -26.72 11.54
C ILE A 3 12.00 -25.96 12.77
N PRO A 4 12.84 -26.59 13.63
CA PRO A 4 13.32 -25.91 14.79
C PRO A 4 14.27 -24.79 14.38
N HIS A 5 14.12 -23.62 15.00
CA HIS A 5 15.02 -22.46 14.93
C HIS A 5 14.89 -21.50 13.74
N HIS A 6 13.87 -21.60 12.87
CA HIS A 6 13.59 -20.56 11.89
C HIS A 6 12.24 -19.91 12.22
N PRO A 7 12.19 -18.59 12.44
CA PRO A 7 10.93 -17.88 12.58
C PRO A 7 10.16 -17.97 11.24
N LEU A 8 8.93 -18.49 11.31
CA LEU A 8 8.03 -18.54 10.17
C LEU A 8 7.15 -17.28 10.20
N LEU A 9 6.94 -16.67 9.04
CA LEU A 9 5.89 -15.68 8.86
C LEU A 9 4.62 -16.42 8.40
N LEU A 10 3.56 -16.35 9.19
CA LEU A 10 2.27 -16.94 8.87
C LEU A 10 1.34 -15.85 8.33
N LEU A 11 1.00 -15.96 7.05
CA LEU A 11 0.09 -15.06 6.34
C LEU A 11 -1.26 -15.73 6.11
N ALA A 12 -2.36 -15.07 6.53
CA ALA A 12 -3.72 -15.46 6.18
C ALA A 12 -4.26 -14.58 5.04
N GLU A 13 -4.82 -15.17 4.01
CA GLU A 13 -5.36 -14.44 2.86
C GLU A 13 -6.66 -13.67 3.18
N GLY A 14 -7.41 -14.09 4.18
CA GLY A 14 -8.62 -13.40 4.62
C GLY A 14 -8.35 -12.15 5.47
N LYS A 15 -9.42 -11.45 5.87
CA LYS A 15 -9.36 -10.20 6.67
C LYS A 15 -9.80 -10.35 8.13
N ARG A 16 -10.20 -11.55 8.55
CA ARG A 16 -10.79 -11.81 9.88
C ARG A 16 -9.77 -11.55 10.99
N LYS A 17 -10.24 -10.95 12.07
CA LYS A 17 -9.39 -10.62 13.24
C LYS A 17 -8.92 -11.87 14.00
N ASP A 18 -9.72 -12.95 13.98
CA ASP A 18 -9.39 -14.21 14.63
C ASP A 18 -8.20 -14.95 13.98
N HIS A 19 -7.75 -14.58 12.78
CA HIS A 19 -6.50 -15.08 12.25
C HIS A 19 -5.33 -14.82 13.19
N PHE A 20 -5.28 -13.64 13.81
CA PHE A 20 -4.20 -13.27 14.72
C PHE A 20 -4.22 -14.08 16.01
N THR A 21 -5.41 -14.38 16.56
CA THR A 21 -5.54 -15.26 17.73
C THR A 21 -5.28 -16.72 17.39
N ALA A 22 -5.46 -17.11 16.13
CA ALA A 22 -5.08 -18.43 15.61
C ALA A 22 -3.57 -18.57 15.30
N GLY A 23 -2.77 -17.52 15.55
CA GLY A 23 -1.31 -17.57 15.44
C GLY A 23 -0.74 -16.93 14.15
N PHE A 24 -1.56 -16.43 13.25
CA PHE A 24 -1.05 -15.73 12.07
C PHE A 24 -0.38 -14.40 12.45
N ASP A 25 0.66 -14.03 11.70
CA ASP A 25 1.43 -12.80 11.91
C ASP A 25 0.90 -11.66 11.05
N MET A 26 0.29 -12.01 9.92
CA MET A 26 -0.19 -11.06 8.94
C MET A 26 -1.49 -11.57 8.31
N ASN A 27 -2.38 -10.65 7.95
CA ASN A 27 -3.52 -10.95 7.08
C ASN A 27 -3.79 -9.83 6.08
N TYR A 28 -4.59 -10.14 5.07
CA TYR A 28 -4.89 -9.22 3.97
C TYR A 28 -5.75 -8.03 4.42
N ALA A 29 -5.40 -6.84 3.94
CA ALA A 29 -6.10 -5.58 4.22
C ALA A 29 -7.18 -5.28 3.18
N TRP A 30 -8.18 -6.16 3.04
CA TRP A 30 -9.24 -6.03 2.05
C TRP A 30 -10.08 -4.76 2.22
N ASP A 31 -10.41 -4.37 3.46
CA ASP A 31 -11.19 -3.16 3.71
C ASP A 31 -10.40 -1.91 3.32
N PHE A 32 -9.08 -1.95 3.48
CA PHE A 32 -8.20 -0.87 3.04
C PHE A 32 -8.15 -0.77 1.51
N LEU A 33 -8.06 -1.88 0.78
CA LEU A 33 -8.11 -1.88 -0.69
C LEU A 33 -9.42 -1.24 -1.19
N GLU A 34 -10.56 -1.60 -0.60
CA GLU A 34 -11.84 -0.97 -0.96
C GLU A 34 -11.82 0.55 -0.67
N GLY A 35 -11.24 0.96 0.45
CA GLY A 35 -11.04 2.38 0.75
C GLY A 35 -10.13 3.10 -0.26
N VAL A 36 -9.08 2.45 -0.74
CA VAL A 36 -8.23 2.99 -1.83
C VAL A 36 -9.06 3.18 -3.10
N ARG A 37 -9.90 2.21 -3.46
CA ARG A 37 -10.82 2.31 -4.59
C ARG A 37 -11.81 3.46 -4.43
N ASP A 38 -12.37 3.62 -3.25
CA ASP A 38 -13.30 4.73 -2.98
C ASP A 38 -12.63 6.08 -3.16
N VAL A 39 -11.38 6.23 -2.72
CA VAL A 39 -10.63 7.48 -2.86
C VAL A 39 -10.23 7.77 -4.31
N PHE A 40 -9.68 6.79 -5.02
CA PHE A 40 -9.11 7.02 -6.36
C PHE A 40 -10.13 6.91 -7.49
N VAL A 41 -11.18 6.09 -7.31
CA VAL A 41 -12.17 5.79 -8.38
C VAL A 41 -13.48 6.52 -8.16
N LYS A 42 -13.88 6.73 -6.88
CA LYS A 42 -15.15 7.39 -6.55
C LYS A 42 -14.96 8.80 -5.97
N ASP A 43 -13.74 9.32 -6.01
CA ASP A 43 -13.40 10.67 -5.51
C ASP A 43 -13.75 10.93 -4.04
N SER A 44 -13.82 9.88 -3.21
CA SER A 44 -14.04 10.02 -1.77
C SER A 44 -12.90 10.80 -1.11
N CYS A 45 -13.18 11.49 0.00
CA CYS A 45 -12.15 12.18 0.77
C CYS A 45 -11.13 11.18 1.33
N VAL A 46 -9.83 11.46 1.19
CA VAL A 46 -8.77 10.55 1.63
C VAL A 46 -8.77 10.30 3.14
N THR A 47 -9.38 11.18 3.94
CA THR A 47 -9.52 10.98 5.38
C THR A 47 -10.28 9.70 5.71
N THR A 48 -11.26 9.29 4.89
CA THR A 48 -12.01 8.04 5.10
C THR A 48 -11.10 6.81 5.04
N LEU A 49 -10.10 6.81 4.16
CA LEU A 49 -9.11 5.74 4.08
C LEU A 49 -8.16 5.74 5.29
N LEU A 50 -7.81 6.94 5.78
CA LEU A 50 -6.97 7.08 6.97
C LEU A 50 -7.70 6.56 8.21
N ASP A 51 -9.02 6.79 8.32
CA ASP A 51 -9.86 6.26 9.38
C ASP A 51 -9.95 4.72 9.32
N ILE A 52 -10.06 4.14 8.11
CA ILE A 52 -10.02 2.68 7.93
C ILE A 52 -8.68 2.13 8.42
N ALA A 53 -7.56 2.74 8.01
CA ALA A 53 -6.24 2.31 8.43
C ALA A 53 -6.07 2.33 9.95
N HIS A 54 -6.57 3.38 10.61
CA HIS A 54 -6.54 3.51 12.05
C HIS A 54 -7.37 2.42 12.74
N SER A 55 -8.63 2.28 12.34
CA SER A 55 -9.54 1.29 12.94
C SER A 55 -9.08 -0.17 12.78
N GLU A 56 -8.37 -0.49 11.70
CA GLU A 56 -7.78 -1.83 11.53
C GLU A 56 -6.72 -2.12 12.59
N TYR A 57 -5.85 -1.14 12.91
CA TYR A 57 -4.77 -1.32 13.87
C TYR A 57 -5.21 -1.21 15.33
N ASP A 58 -6.29 -0.50 15.63
CA ASP A 58 -6.88 -0.48 16.97
C ASP A 58 -7.43 -1.84 17.41
N THR A 59 -7.66 -2.72 16.46
CA THR A 59 -8.38 -3.97 16.68
C THR A 59 -7.54 -5.24 16.54
N ILE A 60 -6.27 -5.12 16.19
CA ILE A 60 -5.35 -6.26 16.08
C ILE A 60 -4.31 -6.23 17.20
N PRO A 61 -3.79 -7.40 17.64
CA PRO A 61 -2.76 -7.44 18.68
C PRO A 61 -1.49 -6.72 18.28
N ALA A 62 -0.79 -6.15 19.26
CA ALA A 62 0.49 -5.49 19.04
C ALA A 62 1.50 -6.41 18.34
N GLY A 63 2.20 -5.87 17.35
CA GLY A 63 3.19 -6.60 16.54
C GLY A 63 2.61 -7.37 15.36
N LYS A 64 1.29 -7.48 15.25
CA LYS A 64 0.63 -8.05 14.07
C LYS A 64 0.50 -7.01 12.96
N VAL A 65 0.42 -7.45 11.69
CA VAL A 65 0.52 -6.58 10.53
C VAL A 65 -0.59 -6.86 9.53
N LYS A 66 -1.13 -5.81 8.91
CA LYS A 66 -2.02 -5.89 7.75
C LYS A 66 -1.18 -5.87 6.48
N LEU A 67 -1.42 -6.80 5.54
CA LEU A 67 -0.77 -6.79 4.23
C LEU A 67 -1.50 -5.81 3.31
N ARG A 68 -0.80 -4.76 2.90
CA ARG A 68 -1.29 -3.70 2.01
C ARG A 68 -0.97 -4.02 0.57
N PHE A 69 -1.92 -3.80 -0.31
CA PHE A 69 -1.79 -4.06 -1.74
C PHE A 69 -2.78 -3.20 -2.53
N ILE A 70 -2.49 -2.99 -3.79
CA ILE A 70 -3.40 -2.38 -4.76
C ILE A 70 -3.91 -3.40 -5.78
N THR A 71 -3.30 -4.58 -5.80
CA THR A 71 -3.72 -5.76 -6.56
C THR A 71 -3.10 -7.01 -5.95
N ASN A 72 -3.66 -8.16 -6.27
CA ASN A 72 -3.13 -9.48 -5.98
C ASN A 72 -3.54 -10.46 -7.11
N HIS A 73 -3.36 -11.75 -6.91
CA HIS A 73 -3.72 -12.75 -7.93
C HIS A 73 -5.21 -12.73 -8.29
N ASP A 74 -6.10 -12.53 -7.32
CA ASP A 74 -7.56 -12.48 -7.54
C ASP A 74 -8.03 -11.19 -8.21
N GLU A 75 -7.38 -10.08 -7.90
CA GLU A 75 -7.76 -8.77 -8.45
C GLU A 75 -7.18 -8.57 -9.85
N MET A 76 -5.94 -9.02 -10.09
CA MET A 76 -5.26 -8.85 -11.37
C MET A 76 -5.95 -9.61 -12.52
N VAL A 77 -6.68 -10.71 -12.23
CA VAL A 77 -7.49 -11.39 -13.25
C VAL A 77 -8.71 -10.57 -13.66
N LYS A 78 -9.18 -9.67 -12.82
CA LYS A 78 -10.32 -8.78 -13.08
C LYS A 78 -9.87 -7.52 -13.82
N MET A 79 -8.88 -6.83 -13.26
CA MET A 79 -8.40 -5.54 -13.76
C MET A 79 -6.96 -5.27 -13.31
N SER A 80 -6.15 -4.68 -14.19
CA SER A 80 -4.82 -4.23 -13.81
C SER A 80 -4.89 -2.91 -13.03
N PRO A 81 -3.93 -2.64 -12.12
CA PRO A 81 -3.89 -1.38 -11.38
C PRO A 81 -3.88 -0.13 -12.26
N VAL A 82 -3.20 -0.18 -13.41
CA VAL A 82 -3.15 0.94 -14.34
C VAL A 82 -4.53 1.31 -14.85
N ARG A 83 -5.37 0.33 -15.12
CA ARG A 83 -6.75 0.56 -15.57
C ARG A 83 -7.67 0.94 -14.42
N GLU A 84 -7.50 0.29 -13.26
CA GLU A 84 -8.33 0.54 -12.08
C GLU A 84 -8.14 1.96 -11.55
N PHE A 85 -6.89 2.43 -11.47
CA PHE A 85 -6.54 3.77 -10.95
C PHE A 85 -6.31 4.80 -12.06
N GLY A 86 -6.77 4.52 -13.29
CA GLY A 86 -6.86 5.44 -14.42
C GLY A 86 -5.56 5.76 -15.14
N SER A 87 -4.41 5.43 -14.58
CA SER A 87 -3.09 5.67 -15.20
C SER A 87 -1.97 4.95 -14.43
N GLU A 88 -0.77 4.91 -15.01
CA GLU A 88 0.46 4.46 -14.33
C GLU A 88 0.74 5.31 -13.08
N ARG A 89 0.53 6.62 -13.15
CA ARG A 89 0.72 7.54 -12.03
C ARG A 89 -0.33 7.35 -10.94
N GLY A 90 -1.59 7.10 -11.32
CA GLY A 90 -2.66 6.75 -10.37
C GLY A 90 -2.35 5.44 -9.63
N ALA A 91 -1.92 4.40 -10.34
CA ALA A 91 -1.49 3.14 -9.74
C ALA A 91 -0.29 3.33 -8.80
N MET A 92 0.71 4.13 -9.19
CA MET A 92 1.86 4.44 -8.34
C MET A 92 1.45 5.22 -7.09
N ALA A 93 0.58 6.22 -7.22
CA ALA A 93 0.06 6.99 -6.08
C ALA A 93 -0.70 6.08 -5.09
N ALA A 94 -1.58 5.20 -5.61
CA ALA A 94 -2.29 4.20 -4.81
C ALA A 94 -1.32 3.23 -4.09
N PHE A 95 -0.26 2.79 -4.77
CA PHE A 95 0.78 1.94 -4.19
C PHE A 95 1.55 2.66 -3.08
N VAL A 96 2.00 3.90 -3.29
CA VAL A 96 2.72 4.69 -2.28
C VAL A 96 1.84 4.88 -1.04
N LEU A 97 0.59 5.31 -1.22
CA LEU A 97 -0.35 5.48 -0.13
C LEU A 97 -0.55 4.18 0.65
N SER A 98 -0.76 3.06 -0.05
CA SER A 98 -0.96 1.75 0.58
C SER A 98 0.26 1.27 1.34
N SER A 99 1.45 1.39 0.74
CA SER A 99 2.68 0.80 1.30
C SER A 99 3.31 1.64 2.42
N TYR A 100 3.19 2.98 2.34
CA TYR A 100 3.91 3.88 3.24
C TYR A 100 3.07 4.33 4.44
N LEU A 101 1.74 4.21 4.37
CA LEU A 101 0.90 4.64 5.49
C LEU A 101 1.14 3.77 6.72
N GLN A 102 0.84 2.49 6.65
CA GLN A 102 1.06 1.53 7.72
C GLN A 102 0.76 0.10 7.22
N GLY A 103 1.63 -0.86 7.48
CA GLY A 103 1.44 -2.27 7.13
C GLY A 103 2.62 -2.87 6.38
N GLY A 104 2.45 -4.11 5.92
CA GLY A 104 3.37 -4.77 5.01
C GLY A 104 3.00 -4.48 3.57
N ALA A 105 3.98 -4.27 2.69
CA ALA A 105 3.74 -4.00 1.28
C ALA A 105 3.73 -5.29 0.46
N LEU A 106 2.74 -5.44 -0.44
CA LEU A 106 2.70 -6.46 -1.47
C LEU A 106 2.78 -5.79 -2.85
N ILE A 107 3.71 -6.25 -3.67
CA ILE A 107 3.73 -6.00 -5.11
C ILE A 107 3.41 -7.31 -5.80
N TYR A 108 2.32 -7.35 -6.56
CA TYR A 108 1.95 -8.52 -7.34
C TYR A 108 2.43 -8.38 -8.78
N SER A 109 2.76 -9.51 -9.35
CA SER A 109 3.32 -9.71 -10.69
C SER A 109 2.82 -8.73 -11.75
N SER A 110 3.75 -8.12 -12.48
CA SER A 110 3.58 -7.13 -13.55
C SER A 110 3.13 -5.71 -13.12
N GLN A 111 2.82 -5.50 -11.86
CA GLN A 111 2.52 -4.16 -11.33
C GLN A 111 3.71 -3.22 -11.52
N GLU A 112 4.91 -3.70 -11.27
CA GLU A 112 6.18 -2.94 -11.35
C GLU A 112 6.58 -2.50 -12.76
N VAL A 113 5.97 -3.09 -13.78
CA VAL A 113 6.14 -2.65 -15.18
C VAL A 113 4.89 -1.99 -15.75
N ALA A 114 3.94 -1.68 -14.88
CA ALA A 114 2.66 -1.05 -15.23
C ALA A 114 1.91 -1.78 -16.35
N PHE A 115 1.90 -3.13 -16.30
CA PHE A 115 1.25 -3.94 -17.32
C PHE A 115 -0.25 -3.60 -17.40
N PRO A 116 -0.75 -3.19 -18.57
CA PRO A 116 -2.13 -2.72 -18.70
C PRO A 116 -3.14 -3.86 -18.87
N GLY A 117 -2.66 -5.09 -19.08
CA GLY A 117 -3.49 -6.28 -19.27
C GLY A 117 -3.93 -6.89 -17.95
N ARG A 118 -4.79 -7.88 -18.04
CA ARG A 118 -5.12 -8.78 -16.93
C ARG A 118 -4.15 -9.95 -16.94
N VAL A 119 -3.79 -10.45 -15.78
CA VAL A 119 -2.98 -11.66 -15.64
C VAL A 119 -3.87 -12.76 -15.09
N ASP A 120 -4.21 -13.70 -15.93
CA ASP A 120 -4.93 -14.91 -15.56
C ASP A 120 -3.92 -15.99 -15.15
N PHE A 121 -3.89 -16.34 -13.88
CA PHE A 121 -2.94 -17.33 -13.36
C PHE A 121 -3.26 -18.78 -13.76
N PHE A 122 -4.39 -19.01 -14.41
CA PHE A 122 -4.74 -20.32 -15.01
C PHE A 122 -4.29 -20.46 -16.47
N HIS A 123 -3.95 -19.37 -17.14
CA HIS A 123 -3.57 -19.36 -18.54
C HIS A 123 -2.26 -18.60 -18.73
N TYR A 124 -1.50 -19.03 -19.74
CA TYR A 124 -0.28 -18.31 -20.11
C TYR A 124 -0.60 -16.86 -20.48
N CYS A 125 0.08 -15.94 -19.82
CA CYS A 125 0.04 -14.52 -20.13
C CYS A 125 1.47 -14.02 -20.37
N HIS A 126 1.74 -13.52 -21.57
CA HIS A 126 3.04 -12.92 -21.86
C HIS A 126 3.13 -11.53 -21.21
N ILE A 127 4.14 -11.34 -20.38
CA ILE A 127 4.46 -10.05 -19.75
C ILE A 127 5.83 -9.62 -20.26
N ASP A 128 5.90 -8.45 -20.90
CA ASP A 128 7.18 -7.84 -21.23
C ASP A 128 7.70 -7.09 -19.98
N TRP A 129 8.65 -7.70 -19.30
CA TRP A 129 9.27 -7.17 -18.09
C TRP A 129 10.17 -5.95 -18.34
N ASN A 130 10.40 -5.57 -19.59
CA ASN A 130 11.15 -4.39 -19.99
C ASN A 130 10.25 -3.28 -20.57
N ALA A 131 8.94 -3.49 -20.62
CA ALA A 131 8.00 -2.57 -21.25
C ALA A 131 8.04 -1.15 -20.62
N ASN A 132 8.30 -1.05 -19.32
CA ASN A 132 8.30 0.23 -18.62
C ASN A 132 9.39 0.30 -17.55
N ASN A 133 10.63 0.47 -18.00
CA ASN A 133 11.78 0.57 -17.12
C ASN A 133 11.74 1.80 -16.19
N ALA A 134 11.08 2.90 -16.60
CA ALA A 134 10.94 4.09 -15.78
C ALA A 134 10.10 3.81 -14.52
N ILE A 135 8.93 3.21 -14.70
CA ILE A 135 8.06 2.83 -13.58
C ILE A 135 8.73 1.77 -12.71
N ARG A 136 9.40 0.78 -13.31
CA ARG A 136 10.15 -0.23 -12.54
C ARG A 136 11.21 0.40 -11.66
N THR A 137 12.00 1.34 -12.19
CA THR A 137 13.01 2.05 -11.40
C THR A 137 12.38 2.83 -10.24
N GLU A 138 11.21 3.44 -10.43
CA GLU A 138 10.49 4.11 -9.34
C GLU A 138 10.08 3.12 -8.25
N TYR A 139 9.54 1.94 -8.61
CA TYR A 139 9.25 0.87 -7.63
C TYR A 139 10.50 0.43 -6.88
N GLU A 140 11.62 0.23 -7.58
CA GLU A 140 12.91 -0.13 -6.96
C GLU A 140 13.37 0.92 -5.94
N ILE A 141 13.30 2.22 -6.29
CA ILE A 141 13.63 3.32 -5.38
C ILE A 141 12.70 3.34 -4.16
N LEU A 142 11.40 3.26 -4.39
CA LEU A 142 10.41 3.26 -3.31
C LEU A 142 10.60 2.07 -2.37
N MET A 143 10.78 0.88 -2.91
CA MET A 143 11.01 -0.31 -2.08
C MET A 143 12.37 -0.29 -1.39
N LYS A 144 13.39 0.31 -2.00
CA LYS A 144 14.66 0.55 -1.34
C LYS A 144 14.50 1.48 -0.14
N LEU A 145 13.81 2.62 -0.30
CA LEU A 145 13.50 3.52 0.82
C LEU A 145 12.70 2.80 1.90
N TYR A 146 11.67 2.06 1.51
CA TYR A 146 10.84 1.27 2.44
C TYR A 146 11.67 0.27 3.25
N ASN A 147 12.67 -0.38 2.65
CA ASN A 147 13.52 -1.37 3.31
C ASN A 147 14.64 -0.74 4.15
N ASP A 148 15.29 0.30 3.65
CA ASP A 148 16.45 0.92 4.30
C ASP A 148 16.06 1.76 5.53
N TYR A 149 14.83 2.30 5.54
CA TYR A 149 14.38 3.18 6.62
C TYR A 149 13.27 2.54 7.47
N PRO A 150 13.62 1.95 8.62
CA PRO A 150 12.61 1.36 9.54
C PRO A 150 11.51 2.34 9.96
N ALA A 151 11.80 3.65 9.97
CA ALA A 151 10.82 4.68 10.28
C ALA A 151 9.62 4.66 9.33
N ILE A 152 9.81 4.35 8.04
CA ILE A 152 8.72 4.24 7.06
C ILE A 152 7.79 3.07 7.42
N ARG A 153 8.35 1.92 7.82
CA ARG A 153 7.57 0.71 8.12
C ARG A 153 6.95 0.71 9.51
N LYS A 154 7.73 1.13 10.52
CA LYS A 154 7.45 0.93 11.94
C LYS A 154 7.36 2.23 12.73
N GLY A 155 7.72 3.36 12.10
CA GLY A 155 7.70 4.65 12.76
C GLY A 155 6.28 5.12 13.11
N GLU A 156 6.20 5.98 14.09
CA GLU A 156 4.96 6.64 14.47
C GLU A 156 4.30 7.29 13.26
N LEU A 157 2.98 7.20 13.20
CA LEU A 157 2.17 7.78 12.15
C LEU A 157 1.49 9.04 12.67
N LYS A 158 1.76 10.18 12.03
CA LYS A 158 1.03 11.43 12.25
C LYS A 158 0.35 11.83 10.95
N ILE A 159 -0.96 12.06 11.01
CA ILE A 159 -1.79 12.41 9.85
C ILE A 159 -2.05 13.91 9.86
N TYR A 160 -1.99 14.52 8.67
CA TYR A 160 -2.41 15.90 8.43
C TYR A 160 -3.66 15.88 7.56
N PRO A 161 -4.82 16.40 8.04
CA PRO A 161 -6.09 16.27 7.34
C PRO A 161 -6.13 17.07 6.04
N ASP A 162 -6.50 16.42 4.96
CA ASP A 162 -6.85 17.01 3.66
C ASP A 162 -7.74 16.01 2.92
N CYS A 163 -8.57 16.45 1.97
CA CYS A 163 -9.44 15.56 1.22
C CYS A 163 -8.82 15.04 -0.08
N ASP A 164 -7.97 15.83 -0.70
CA ASP A 164 -7.46 15.59 -2.04
C ASP A 164 -5.97 15.18 -2.07
N VAL A 165 -5.28 15.43 -0.97
CA VAL A 165 -3.88 15.07 -0.80
C VAL A 165 -3.72 14.25 0.48
N ALA A 166 -3.29 13.01 0.38
CA ALA A 166 -2.91 12.25 1.56
C ALA A 166 -1.58 12.80 2.08
N VAL A 167 -1.59 13.32 3.30
CA VAL A 167 -0.41 13.89 3.94
C VAL A 167 -0.20 13.26 5.30
N PHE A 168 0.93 12.61 5.47
CA PHE A 168 1.28 11.99 6.73
C PHE A 168 2.79 11.93 6.96
N GLN A 169 3.15 11.98 8.24
CA GLN A 169 4.52 11.78 8.69
C GLN A 169 4.70 10.35 9.17
N LYS A 170 5.85 9.77 8.87
CA LYS A 170 6.34 8.51 9.43
C LYS A 170 7.61 8.76 10.22
N GLY A 171 7.67 8.23 11.45
CA GLY A 171 8.82 8.40 12.33
C GLY A 171 8.79 9.71 13.13
N THR A 172 9.84 9.92 13.91
CA THR A 172 9.98 11.06 14.84
C THR A 172 11.37 11.69 14.72
N ASP A 173 11.51 12.88 15.26
CA ASP A 173 12.77 13.63 15.37
C ASP A 173 13.52 13.77 14.03
N ARG A 174 14.80 13.39 14.01
CA ARG A 174 15.65 13.47 12.82
C ARG A 174 15.46 12.32 11.84
N ASN A 175 14.73 11.27 12.25
CA ASN A 175 14.44 10.09 11.41
C ASN A 175 12.96 10.06 11.06
N ARG A 176 12.51 11.10 10.38
CA ARG A 176 11.11 11.27 9.96
C ARG A 176 11.00 11.55 8.47
N PHE A 177 9.90 11.11 7.90
CA PHE A 177 9.54 11.29 6.49
C PHE A 177 8.16 11.92 6.40
N LEU A 178 8.03 12.94 5.57
CA LEU A 178 6.75 13.49 5.14
C LEU A 178 6.39 12.86 3.80
N VAL A 179 5.23 12.22 3.76
CA VAL A 179 4.68 11.60 2.56
C VAL A 179 3.48 12.41 2.08
N LEU A 180 3.54 12.85 0.82
CA LEU A 180 2.46 13.58 0.16
C LEU A 180 2.04 12.81 -1.08
N VAL A 181 0.76 12.45 -1.16
CA VAL A 181 0.19 11.73 -2.30
C VAL A 181 -1.02 12.49 -2.79
N ASN A 182 -0.92 13.09 -3.96
CA ASN A 182 -2.09 13.63 -4.65
C ASN A 182 -2.95 12.47 -5.14
N VAL A 183 -4.15 12.35 -4.59
CA VAL A 183 -5.08 11.26 -4.91
C VAL A 183 -6.09 11.66 -6.00
N ARG A 184 -5.85 12.78 -6.67
CA ARG A 184 -6.73 13.29 -7.74
C ARG A 184 -5.99 13.37 -9.08
N ASN A 185 -6.71 13.20 -10.15
CA ASN A 185 -6.19 13.41 -11.51
C ASN A 185 -6.24 14.92 -11.91
N ALA A 186 -5.75 15.77 -11.01
CA ALA A 186 -5.67 17.22 -11.19
C ALA A 186 -4.62 17.80 -10.24
N VAL A 187 -4.08 18.97 -10.58
CA VAL A 187 -3.19 19.71 -9.69
C VAL A 187 -3.92 20.08 -8.41
N ARG A 188 -3.29 19.84 -7.27
CA ARG A 188 -3.78 20.23 -5.96
C ARG A 188 -2.72 21.04 -5.22
N ASN A 189 -3.16 22.01 -4.46
CA ASN A 189 -2.31 22.78 -3.57
C ASN A 189 -2.45 22.23 -2.15
N PHE A 190 -1.32 22.10 -1.47
CA PHE A 190 -1.26 21.70 -0.07
C PHE A 190 -0.35 22.66 0.69
N PHE A 191 -0.78 23.05 1.88
CA PHE A 191 0.03 23.88 2.77
C PHE A 191 0.87 23.00 3.69
N LEU A 192 2.20 23.12 3.59
CA LEU A 192 3.09 22.38 4.49
C LEU A 192 2.80 22.72 5.95
N PRO A 193 2.74 21.73 6.84
CA PRO A 193 2.70 21.95 8.28
C PRO A 193 3.89 22.79 8.76
N GLU A 194 3.70 23.63 9.79
CA GLU A 194 4.75 24.54 10.27
C GLU A 194 6.05 23.81 10.64
N GLU A 195 5.95 22.62 11.24
CA GLU A 195 7.10 21.81 11.62
C GLU A 195 7.89 21.23 10.44
N TRP A 196 7.42 21.43 9.20
CA TRP A 196 8.07 21.01 7.96
C TRP A 196 8.52 22.19 7.08
N LYS A 197 8.30 23.41 7.54
CA LYS A 197 8.83 24.64 6.93
C LYS A 197 10.22 24.92 7.48
#